data_367e89cf8059c125046112cf337cedd6
#
_entry.id   367e89cf8059c125046112cf337cedd6
#
_cell.length_a   1.000
_cell.length_b   1.000
_cell.length_c   1.000
_cell.angle_alpha   90.00
_cell.angle_beta   90.00
_cell.angle_gamma   90.00
#
_symmetry.space_group_name_H-M   'P 1'
#
loop_
_entity.id
_entity.type
_entity.pdbx_description
1 polymer ?
#
loop_
_entity_poly.entity_id
_entity_poly.type
_entity_poly.pdbx_seq_one_letter_code
_entity_poly.pdbx_strand_id
1 'polypeptide(L)'
;MNRLMITGARVLTPEATEAPLASLLVEDGRIAAVLPPDAAVEDAVQHDATGRLIIPGLINAHTHGHGGLAKGAGDKWDLALLLAHAPWVNGGRGLDEKRLSTTLAAVEMLKKGCTAAFDLAAEF
;
A
#
# COMPACT_ATOMS: atom_id res chain seq x y z
N MET A 1 11.85 -4.19 -23.33
CA MET A 1 10.76 -4.71 -22.50
C MET A 1 11.35 -5.11 -21.16
N ASN A 2 10.88 -4.54 -20.06
CA ASN A 2 11.41 -4.89 -18.74
C ASN A 2 10.55 -6.04 -18.18
N ARG A 3 11.15 -7.24 -18.14
CA ARG A 3 10.50 -8.47 -17.69
C ARG A 3 11.05 -8.93 -16.36
N LEU A 4 10.17 -9.21 -15.42
CA LEU A 4 10.52 -9.78 -14.12
C LEU A 4 9.71 -11.05 -13.90
N MET A 5 10.38 -12.12 -13.54
CA MET A 5 9.78 -13.38 -13.15
C MET A 5 9.95 -13.58 -11.65
N ILE A 6 8.86 -13.63 -10.91
CA ILE A 6 8.87 -13.89 -9.47
C ILE A 6 8.48 -15.35 -9.27
N THR A 7 9.34 -16.13 -8.64
CA THR A 7 9.21 -17.59 -8.54
C THR A 7 9.17 -18.07 -7.09
N GLY A 8 8.66 -19.28 -6.86
CA GLY A 8 8.72 -19.96 -5.57
C GLY A 8 7.73 -19.48 -4.51
N ALA A 9 6.88 -18.51 -4.85
CA ALA A 9 5.91 -17.96 -3.91
C ALA A 9 4.55 -18.69 -3.94
N ARG A 10 3.79 -18.57 -2.87
CA ARG A 10 2.35 -18.77 -2.91
C ARG A 10 1.69 -17.48 -3.40
N VAL A 11 0.72 -17.59 -4.28
CA VAL A 11 0.06 -16.43 -4.90
C VAL A 11 -1.43 -16.47 -4.61
N LEU A 12 -1.93 -15.44 -3.93
CA LEU A 12 -3.36 -15.22 -3.70
C LEU A 12 -3.86 -14.20 -4.72
N THR A 13 -4.77 -14.60 -5.60
CA THR A 13 -5.47 -13.67 -6.49
C THR A 13 -6.72 -13.11 -5.82
N PRO A 14 -7.28 -11.97 -6.29
CA PRO A 14 -8.45 -11.35 -5.65
C PRO A 14 -9.67 -12.26 -5.53
N GLU A 15 -9.85 -13.18 -6.46
CA GLU A 15 -11.01 -14.09 -6.52
C GLU A 15 -10.76 -15.43 -5.82
N ALA A 16 -9.52 -15.70 -5.39
CA ALA A 16 -9.14 -16.98 -4.84
C ALA A 16 -9.33 -17.03 -3.32
N THR A 17 -9.68 -18.20 -2.81
CA THR A 17 -9.70 -18.52 -1.38
C THR A 17 -8.44 -19.27 -0.91
N GLU A 18 -7.62 -19.70 -1.86
CA GLU A 18 -6.38 -20.45 -1.62
C GLU A 18 -5.21 -19.80 -2.38
N ALA A 19 -4.02 -19.92 -1.81
CA ALA A 19 -2.80 -19.41 -2.39
C ALA A 19 -1.88 -20.59 -2.82
N PRO A 20 -2.06 -21.15 -4.03
CA PRO A 20 -1.18 -22.19 -4.54
C PRO A 20 0.23 -21.65 -4.80
N LEU A 21 1.21 -22.56 -4.91
CA LEU A 21 2.52 -22.21 -5.45
C LEU A 21 2.36 -21.83 -6.92
N ALA A 22 2.91 -20.69 -7.27
CA ALA A 22 2.85 -20.16 -8.64
C ALA A 22 4.03 -19.24 -8.90
N SER A 23 4.18 -18.87 -10.17
CA SER A 23 5.12 -17.86 -10.61
C SER A 23 4.37 -16.67 -11.19
N LEU A 24 4.89 -15.46 -11.04
CA LEU A 24 4.33 -14.25 -11.63
C LEU A 24 5.25 -13.70 -12.70
N LEU A 25 4.72 -13.49 -13.89
CA LEU A 25 5.39 -12.71 -14.91
C LEU A 25 4.90 -11.26 -14.84
N VAL A 26 5.85 -10.35 -14.66
CA VAL A 26 5.60 -8.91 -14.69
C VAL A 26 6.29 -8.33 -15.92
N GLU A 27 5.54 -7.63 -16.75
CA GLU A 27 6.05 -6.94 -17.95
C GLU A 27 5.70 -5.46 -17.87
N ASP A 28 6.71 -4.61 -18.01
CA ASP A 28 6.56 -3.15 -17.97
C ASP A 28 5.74 -2.63 -16.77
N GLY A 29 5.96 -3.26 -15.60
CA GLY A 29 5.31 -2.88 -14.34
C GLY A 29 3.89 -3.41 -14.15
N ARG A 30 3.41 -4.30 -15.02
CA ARG A 30 2.09 -4.94 -14.93
C ARG A 30 2.22 -6.44 -14.80
N ILE A 31 1.35 -7.08 -14.03
CA ILE A 31 1.25 -8.55 -13.99
C ILE A 31 0.69 -9.00 -15.33
N ALA A 32 1.55 -9.65 -16.14
CA ALA A 32 1.18 -10.19 -17.44
C ALA A 32 0.53 -11.57 -17.32
N ALA A 33 1.03 -12.41 -16.38
CA ALA A 33 0.49 -13.75 -16.18
C ALA A 33 0.79 -14.28 -14.77
N VAL A 34 -0.10 -15.16 -14.29
CA VAL A 34 0.15 -16.12 -13.22
C VAL A 34 0.42 -17.46 -13.87
N LEU A 35 1.57 -18.03 -13.62
CA LEU A 35 2.10 -19.19 -14.31
C LEU A 35 2.31 -20.35 -13.32
N PRO A 36 2.41 -21.59 -13.80
CA PRO A 36 2.85 -22.72 -13.00
C PRO A 36 4.18 -22.43 -12.27
N PRO A 37 4.42 -23.05 -11.11
CA PRO A 37 5.61 -22.75 -10.27
C PRO A 37 6.94 -23.04 -10.97
N ASP A 38 6.95 -23.96 -11.92
CA ASP A 38 8.10 -24.41 -12.72
C ASP A 38 8.22 -23.72 -14.09
N ALA A 39 7.37 -22.74 -14.37
CA ALA A 39 7.41 -22.01 -15.62
C ALA A 39 8.73 -21.25 -15.78
N ALA A 40 9.29 -21.29 -16.99
CA ALA A 40 10.44 -20.51 -17.37
C ALA A 40 10.05 -19.50 -18.45
N VAL A 41 10.57 -18.28 -18.34
CA VAL A 41 10.40 -17.22 -19.33
C VAL A 41 11.78 -16.71 -19.71
N GLU A 42 12.10 -16.79 -20.99
CA GLU A 42 13.35 -16.28 -21.54
C GLU A 42 13.42 -14.74 -21.40
N ASP A 43 14.62 -14.21 -21.18
CA ASP A 43 14.90 -12.78 -21.06
C ASP A 43 14.17 -12.08 -19.91
N ALA A 44 13.72 -12.81 -18.90
CA ALA A 44 13.16 -12.23 -17.68
C ALA A 44 14.18 -12.24 -16.54
N VAL A 45 14.27 -11.12 -15.81
CA VAL A 45 15.04 -11.06 -14.55
C VAL A 45 14.34 -11.95 -13.53
N GLN A 46 15.09 -12.88 -12.91
CA GLN A 46 14.55 -13.81 -11.93
C GLN A 46 14.60 -13.21 -10.52
N HIS A 47 13.48 -13.34 -9.79
CA HIS A 47 13.38 -12.99 -8.38
C HIS A 47 12.84 -14.19 -7.58
N ASP A 48 13.68 -14.76 -6.73
CA ASP A 48 13.27 -15.84 -5.84
C ASP A 48 12.45 -15.31 -4.66
N ALA A 49 11.22 -15.75 -4.56
CA ALA A 49 10.28 -15.44 -3.48
C ALA A 49 9.88 -16.70 -2.69
N THR A 50 10.77 -17.70 -2.65
CA THR A 50 10.53 -18.95 -1.93
C THR A 50 10.16 -18.67 -0.47
N GLY A 51 9.10 -19.33 0.00
CA GLY A 51 8.58 -19.17 1.36
C GLY A 51 7.80 -17.88 1.58
N ARG A 52 7.53 -17.09 0.54
CA ARG A 52 6.73 -15.87 0.60
C ARG A 52 5.29 -16.12 0.14
N LEU A 53 4.41 -15.25 0.62
CA LEU A 53 3.05 -15.12 0.13
C LEU A 53 2.94 -13.79 -0.63
N ILE A 54 2.50 -13.87 -1.87
CA ILE A 54 2.16 -12.69 -2.67
C ILE A 54 0.66 -12.49 -2.58
N ILE A 55 0.27 -11.29 -2.21
CA ILE A 55 -1.13 -10.86 -2.11
C ILE A 55 -1.32 -9.59 -2.95
N PRO A 56 -2.55 -9.27 -3.36
CA PRO A 56 -2.86 -7.94 -3.88
C PRO A 56 -2.42 -6.85 -2.90
N GLY A 57 -2.00 -5.71 -3.41
CA GLY A 57 -1.67 -4.57 -2.57
C GLY A 57 -2.86 -4.19 -1.69
N LEU A 58 -2.60 -3.84 -0.44
CA LEU A 58 -3.64 -3.45 0.49
C LEU A 58 -4.27 -2.12 0.06
N ILE A 59 -5.57 -1.99 0.28
CA ILE A 59 -6.33 -0.77 0.02
C ILE A 59 -6.71 -0.16 1.37
N ASN A 60 -6.24 1.05 1.64
CA ASN A 60 -6.72 1.82 2.78
C ASN A 60 -7.98 2.56 2.38
N ALA A 61 -9.14 2.05 2.80
CA ALA A 61 -10.44 2.58 2.41
C ALA A 61 -10.85 3.86 3.18
N HIS A 62 -10.06 4.29 4.18
CA HIS A 62 -10.35 5.49 4.96
C HIS A 62 -9.07 6.03 5.58
N THR A 63 -8.63 7.21 5.15
CA THR A 63 -7.50 7.90 5.76
C THR A 63 -7.69 9.41 5.73
N HIS A 64 -6.94 10.11 6.57
CA HIS A 64 -6.86 11.56 6.65
C HIS A 64 -5.39 11.96 6.56
N GLY A 65 -4.83 11.95 5.35
CA GLY A 65 -3.41 12.18 5.11
C GLY A 65 -2.90 13.50 5.67
N HIS A 66 -3.73 14.55 5.67
CA HIS A 66 -3.41 15.84 6.28
C HIS A 66 -3.12 15.76 7.78
N GLY A 67 -3.58 14.71 8.47
CA GLY A 67 -3.33 14.44 9.88
C GLY A 67 -2.00 13.73 10.17
N GLY A 68 -1.21 13.35 9.19
CA GLY A 68 -0.01 12.52 9.36
C GLY A 68 1.04 13.08 10.31
N LEU A 69 1.20 14.40 10.40
CA LEU A 69 2.11 15.05 11.36
C LEU A 69 1.55 15.11 12.80
N ALA A 70 0.28 14.81 13.00
CA ALA A 70 -0.35 14.75 14.32
C ALA A 70 -0.33 13.35 14.93
N LYS A 71 0.41 12.43 14.35
CA LYS A 71 0.52 11.05 14.79
C LYS A 71 0.86 10.95 16.27
N GLY A 72 0.07 10.14 16.99
CA GLY A 72 0.21 10.00 18.43
C GLY A 72 -0.52 11.06 19.27
N ALA A 73 -0.87 12.19 18.68
CA ALA A 73 -1.72 13.17 19.34
C ALA A 73 -3.16 12.66 19.36
N GLY A 74 -3.70 12.39 20.51
CA GLY A 74 -5.08 11.93 20.64
C GLY A 74 -5.29 10.42 20.61
N ASP A 75 -4.26 9.61 20.76
CA ASP A 75 -4.35 8.13 20.79
C ASP A 75 -5.36 7.59 21.82
N LYS A 76 -5.66 8.37 22.84
CA LYS A 76 -6.61 8.02 23.90
C LYS A 76 -7.89 8.85 23.88
N TRP A 77 -8.08 9.64 22.84
CA TRP A 77 -9.29 10.47 22.72
C TRP A 77 -10.45 9.65 22.17
N ASP A 78 -11.63 9.89 22.71
CA ASP A 78 -12.86 9.45 22.07
C ASP A 78 -13.17 10.35 20.86
N LEU A 79 -14.20 9.96 20.10
CA LEU A 79 -14.57 10.70 18.89
C LEU A 79 -14.97 12.15 19.18
N ALA A 80 -15.65 12.41 20.30
CA ALA A 80 -16.10 13.76 20.65
C ALA A 80 -14.90 14.67 20.93
N LEU A 81 -13.94 14.17 21.70
CA LEU A 81 -12.69 14.86 21.99
C LEU A 81 -11.87 15.09 20.73
N LEU A 82 -11.76 14.07 19.86
CA LEU A 82 -11.07 14.19 18.59
C LEU A 82 -11.68 15.29 17.72
N LEU A 83 -13.00 15.31 17.55
CA LEU A 83 -13.67 16.31 16.74
C LEU A 83 -13.54 17.72 17.32
N ALA A 84 -13.57 17.86 18.64
CA ALA A 84 -13.42 19.15 19.30
C ALA A 84 -11.99 19.71 19.15
N HIS A 85 -10.97 18.85 19.12
CA HIS A 85 -9.57 19.26 19.14
C HIS A 85 -8.86 19.11 17.77
N ALA A 86 -9.44 18.40 16.81
CA ALA A 86 -8.86 18.25 15.48
C ALA A 86 -8.51 19.58 14.80
N PRO A 87 -9.33 20.65 14.88
CA PRO A 87 -8.98 21.95 14.34
C PRO A 87 -7.71 22.54 15.01
N TRP A 88 -7.51 22.28 16.28
CA TRP A 88 -6.33 22.71 17.03
C TRP A 88 -5.06 21.98 16.56
N VAL A 89 -5.17 20.70 16.36
CA VAL A 89 -4.03 19.86 15.99
C VAL A 89 -3.63 20.07 14.52
N ASN A 90 -4.58 20.41 13.65
CA ASN A 90 -4.37 20.48 12.20
C ASN A 90 -4.60 21.88 11.61
N GLY A 91 -5.36 22.75 12.27
CA GLY A 91 -5.92 23.97 11.69
C GLY A 91 -4.94 25.12 11.42
N GLY A 92 -3.76 25.12 12.05
CA GLY A 92 -2.75 26.16 11.85
C GLY A 92 -1.72 25.86 10.77
N ARG A 93 -1.85 24.73 10.06
CA ARG A 93 -0.84 24.29 9.08
C ARG A 93 -1.01 24.96 7.72
N GLY A 94 0.08 25.52 7.21
CA GLY A 94 0.16 25.99 5.84
C GLY A 94 0.17 24.85 4.81
N LEU A 95 0.10 25.21 3.52
CA LEU A 95 0.06 24.23 2.42
C LEU A 95 1.26 23.28 2.42
N ASP A 96 2.47 23.78 2.69
CA ASP A 96 3.69 22.97 2.70
C ASP A 96 3.68 21.94 3.82
N GLU A 97 3.17 22.32 5.00
CA GLU A 97 3.05 21.40 6.14
C GLU A 97 1.96 20.35 5.89
N LYS A 98 0.85 20.73 5.25
CA LYS A 98 -0.19 19.78 4.82
C LYS A 98 0.36 18.79 3.78
N ARG A 99 1.13 19.28 2.82
CA ARG A 99 1.83 18.46 1.82
C ARG A 99 2.79 17.47 2.46
N LEU A 100 3.62 17.95 3.40
CA LEU A 100 4.53 17.09 4.15
C LEU A 100 3.77 16.05 4.96
N SER A 101 2.69 16.42 5.63
CA SER A 101 1.82 15.53 6.41
C SER A 101 1.26 14.41 5.55
N THR A 102 0.67 14.75 4.41
CA THR A 102 0.10 13.77 3.46
C THR A 102 1.19 12.87 2.86
N THR A 103 2.36 13.43 2.55
CA THR A 103 3.49 12.66 2.06
C THR A 103 3.97 11.64 3.11
N LEU A 104 4.08 12.04 4.37
CA LEU A 104 4.44 11.14 5.46
C LEU A 104 3.43 10.01 5.61
N ALA A 105 2.13 10.32 5.60
CA ALA A 105 1.08 9.32 5.67
C ALA A 105 1.14 8.34 4.48
N ALA A 106 1.39 8.84 3.27
CA ALA A 106 1.54 8.01 2.07
C ALA A 106 2.76 7.07 2.17
N VAL A 107 3.90 7.57 2.63
CA VAL A 107 5.11 6.74 2.85
C VAL A 107 4.85 5.64 3.86
N GLU A 108 4.15 5.93 4.96
CA GLU A 108 3.80 4.91 5.95
C GLU A 108 2.87 3.85 5.39
N MET A 109 1.85 4.25 4.61
CA MET A 109 0.95 3.31 3.93
C MET A 109 1.72 2.40 2.96
N LEU A 110 2.59 2.97 2.12
CA LEU A 110 3.43 2.20 1.19
C LEU A 110 4.33 1.20 1.94
N LYS A 111 4.98 1.62 3.02
CA LYS A 111 5.82 0.72 3.84
C LYS A 111 5.04 -0.41 4.51
N LYS A 112 3.73 -0.29 4.64
CA LYS A 112 2.82 -1.31 5.17
C LYS A 112 2.10 -2.12 4.08
N GLY A 113 2.48 -1.92 2.81
CA GLY A 113 1.92 -2.67 1.67
C GLY A 113 0.62 -2.11 1.10
N CYS A 114 0.21 -0.90 1.49
CA CYS A 114 -0.92 -0.24 0.83
C CYS A 114 -0.49 0.29 -0.53
N THR A 115 -1.24 -0.03 -1.57
CA THR A 115 -1.01 0.42 -2.95
C THR A 115 -2.08 1.39 -3.44
N ALA A 116 -3.17 1.53 -2.69
CA ALA A 116 -4.23 2.50 -2.93
C ALA A 116 -4.77 3.04 -1.61
N ALA A 117 -5.29 4.25 -1.63
CA ALA A 117 -5.94 4.85 -0.47
C ALA A 117 -7.12 5.71 -0.90
N PHE A 118 -8.18 5.71 -0.09
CA PHE A 118 -9.24 6.70 -0.13
C PHE A 118 -8.96 7.75 0.94
N ASP A 119 -8.42 8.89 0.51
CA ASP A 119 -8.06 9.98 1.42
C ASP A 119 -9.21 10.99 1.52
N LEU A 120 -9.70 11.17 2.73
CA LEU A 120 -10.68 12.19 3.09
C LEU A 120 -9.94 13.51 3.35
N ALA A 121 -9.49 14.14 2.27
CA ALA A 121 -8.84 15.43 2.36
C ALA A 121 -9.83 16.50 2.87
N ALA A 122 -9.44 17.21 3.91
CA ALA A 122 -10.30 18.24 4.51
C ALA A 122 -10.35 19.54 3.71
N GLU A 123 -9.39 19.77 2.82
CA GLU A 123 -9.25 20.97 2.01
C GLU A 123 -8.50 20.66 0.71
N PHE A 124 -8.82 21.38 -0.34
CA PHE A 124 -8.17 21.37 -1.65
C PHE A 124 -7.35 22.63 -1.84
#